data_64521b4339173318fe19e07a238ca992
#
_entry.id   64521b4339173318fe19e07a238ca992
#
_cell.length_a   1.000
_cell.length_b   1.000
_cell.length_c   1.000
_cell.angle_alpha   90.00
_cell.angle_beta   90.00
_cell.angle_gamma   90.00
#
_symmetry.space_group_name_H-M   'P 1'
#
loop_
_entity.id
_entity.type
_entity.pdbx_description
1 polymer ?
#
loop_
_entity_poly.entity_id
_entity_poly.type
_entity_poly.pdbx_seq_one_letter_code
_entity_poly.pdbx_strand_id
1 'polypeptide(L)'
;QVDCSVLLDGKKFYEMSIWNMYCRKKSYVFLTAVMYAFSMLMISSALPQILTGTNNTAIINGGMGFVLLVLVVYMNYNHISRFKRASKNEEWLKKTGKHIRITKEQIVNYRIEAQEERKYEWSQVLGAYNRKEEIVLCTKKDEQIMTLDKSKLSESEMKFITDIIDERHLWRTSMPIRTVYLMFGAITFVGVAWIVQAILKVM
;
A
#
# COMPACT_ATOMS: atom_id res chain seq x y z
N GLN A 1 -15.69 -10.53 24.63
CA GLN A 1 -16.29 -10.38 23.28
C GLN A 1 -16.40 -8.90 22.96
N VAL A 2 -16.03 -8.54 21.73
CA VAL A 2 -16.17 -7.19 21.20
C VAL A 2 -17.04 -7.23 19.97
N ASP A 3 -17.90 -6.25 19.82
CA ASP A 3 -18.86 -6.16 18.73
C ASP A 3 -18.91 -4.72 18.20
N CYS A 4 -18.47 -4.48 16.96
CA CYS A 4 -18.37 -3.15 16.42
C CYS A 4 -18.81 -3.06 14.96
N SER A 5 -19.53 -1.97 14.64
CA SER A 5 -19.90 -1.63 13.27
C SER A 5 -18.87 -0.71 12.65
N VAL A 6 -18.39 -1.06 11.47
CA VAL A 6 -17.42 -0.29 10.70
C VAL A 6 -18.07 0.23 9.42
N LEU A 7 -18.24 1.53 9.36
CA LEU A 7 -18.59 2.27 8.15
C LEU A 7 -17.37 3.10 7.77
N LEU A 8 -16.83 2.84 6.59
CA LEU A 8 -15.74 3.64 6.04
C LEU A 8 -16.33 4.81 5.25
N ASP A 9 -16.02 6.04 5.65
CA ASP A 9 -16.22 7.18 4.78
C ASP A 9 -15.17 7.20 3.65
N GLY A 10 -15.40 8.02 2.63
CA GLY A 10 -14.53 8.07 1.46
C GLY A 10 -13.08 8.43 1.80
N LYS A 11 -12.86 9.33 2.77
CA LYS A 11 -11.53 9.75 3.22
C LYS A 11 -10.80 8.59 3.90
N LYS A 12 -11.43 7.95 4.89
CA LYS A 12 -10.87 6.79 5.59
C LYS A 12 -10.60 5.63 4.63
N PHE A 13 -11.51 5.36 3.68
CA PHE A 13 -11.29 4.34 2.65
C PHE A 13 -10.04 4.64 1.81
N TYR A 14 -9.89 5.88 1.33
CA TYR A 14 -8.73 6.28 0.53
C TYR A 14 -7.43 6.15 1.32
N GLU A 15 -7.38 6.70 2.53
CA GLU A 15 -6.20 6.62 3.41
C GLU A 15 -5.81 5.18 3.74
N MET A 16 -6.80 4.31 3.99
CA MET A 16 -6.58 2.88 4.24
C MET A 16 -6.04 2.16 3.01
N SER A 17 -6.56 2.48 1.83
CA SER A 17 -6.12 1.88 0.56
C SER A 17 -4.67 2.25 0.25
N ILE A 18 -4.30 3.53 0.42
CA ILE A 18 -2.92 4.01 0.26
C ILE A 18 -2.01 3.36 1.28
N TRP A 19 -2.40 3.33 2.56
CA TRP A 19 -1.61 2.68 3.61
C TRP A 19 -1.40 1.19 3.32
N ASN A 20 -2.45 0.48 2.94
CA ASN A 20 -2.35 -0.95 2.62
C ASN A 20 -1.36 -1.22 1.48
N MET A 21 -1.40 -0.40 0.44
CA MET A 21 -0.56 -0.58 -0.74
C MET A 21 0.89 -0.18 -0.47
N TYR A 22 1.13 0.99 0.13
CA TYR A 22 2.47 1.58 0.23
C TYR A 22 3.14 1.40 1.60
N CYS A 23 2.38 1.15 2.65
CA CYS A 23 2.96 1.01 4.00
C CYS A 23 2.97 -0.43 4.48
N ARG A 24 1.92 -1.20 4.20
CA ARG A 24 1.81 -2.60 4.62
C ARG A 24 2.51 -3.55 3.65
N LYS A 25 2.26 -3.43 2.34
CA LYS A 25 2.83 -4.31 1.31
C LYS A 25 4.26 -3.87 0.93
N LYS A 26 5.21 -4.07 1.85
CA LYS A 26 6.62 -3.67 1.66
C LYS A 26 7.24 -4.22 0.38
N SER A 27 6.89 -5.44 -0.02
CA SER A 27 7.36 -6.07 -1.26
C SER A 27 6.92 -5.32 -2.51
N TYR A 28 5.69 -4.80 -2.54
CA TYR A 28 5.19 -3.98 -3.63
C TYR A 28 6.02 -2.69 -3.77
N VAL A 29 6.24 -1.99 -2.65
CA VAL A 29 7.03 -0.75 -2.64
C VAL A 29 8.46 -1.02 -3.08
N PHE A 30 9.09 -2.06 -2.55
CA PHE A 30 10.45 -2.44 -2.91
C PHE A 30 10.56 -2.77 -4.41
N LEU A 31 9.69 -3.62 -4.93
CA LEU A 31 9.69 -3.97 -6.36
C LEU A 31 9.50 -2.73 -7.24
N THR A 32 8.55 -1.87 -6.90
CA THR A 32 8.29 -0.62 -7.64
C THR A 32 9.52 0.30 -7.60
N ALA A 33 10.18 0.43 -6.46
CA ALA A 33 11.39 1.23 -6.32
C ALA A 33 12.56 0.68 -7.14
N VAL A 34 12.75 -0.65 -7.16
CA VAL A 34 13.78 -1.31 -7.98
C VAL A 34 13.52 -1.09 -9.47
N MET A 35 12.27 -1.29 -9.92
CA MET A 35 11.91 -1.05 -11.32
C MET A 35 12.13 0.41 -11.72
N TYR A 36 11.78 1.34 -10.82
CA TYR A 36 11.98 2.77 -11.03
C TYR A 36 13.48 3.13 -11.11
N ALA A 37 14.30 2.65 -10.15
CA ALA A 37 15.73 2.88 -10.17
C ALA A 37 16.40 2.28 -11.42
N PHE A 38 16.00 1.07 -11.80
CA PHE A 38 16.52 0.41 -13.00
C PHE A 38 16.17 1.19 -14.29
N SER A 39 14.94 1.70 -14.41
CA SER A 39 14.55 2.51 -15.55
C SER A 39 15.39 3.81 -15.64
N MET A 40 15.63 4.48 -14.52
CA MET A 40 16.46 5.68 -14.47
C MET A 40 17.93 5.37 -14.84
N LEU A 41 18.46 4.23 -14.39
CA LEU A 41 19.81 3.79 -14.74
C LEU A 41 19.93 3.52 -16.24
N MET A 42 18.96 2.81 -16.85
CA MET A 42 18.98 2.54 -18.29
C MET A 42 18.93 3.82 -19.13
N ILE A 43 18.07 4.77 -18.77
CA ILE A 43 17.97 6.06 -19.46
C ILE A 43 19.29 6.84 -19.32
N SER A 44 19.82 6.97 -18.11
CA SER A 44 21.04 7.77 -17.86
C SER A 44 22.27 7.17 -18.51
N SER A 45 22.40 5.85 -18.60
CA SER A 45 23.52 5.16 -19.26
C SER A 45 23.44 5.23 -20.78
N ALA A 46 22.23 5.24 -21.34
CA ALA A 46 22.01 5.30 -22.80
C ALA A 46 22.18 6.72 -23.36
N LEU A 47 21.81 7.73 -22.58
CA LEU A 47 21.70 9.12 -23.07
C LEU A 47 22.99 9.68 -23.67
N PRO A 48 24.21 9.53 -23.09
CA PRO A 48 25.44 10.01 -23.71
C PRO A 48 25.71 9.36 -25.06
N GLN A 49 25.50 8.05 -25.17
CA GLN A 49 25.73 7.28 -26.39
C GLN A 49 24.75 7.63 -27.50
N ILE A 50 23.49 7.99 -27.14
CA ILE A 50 22.51 8.49 -28.09
C ILE A 50 22.90 9.87 -28.59
N LEU A 51 23.32 10.77 -27.71
CA LEU A 51 23.70 12.14 -28.02
C LEU A 51 24.96 12.21 -28.90
N THR A 52 25.90 11.29 -28.70
CA THR A 52 27.13 11.20 -29.51
C THR A 52 26.98 10.38 -30.78
N GLY A 53 25.86 9.70 -30.97
CA GLY A 53 25.64 8.83 -32.11
C GLY A 53 26.54 7.59 -32.17
N THR A 54 27.18 7.23 -31.05
CA THR A 54 28.24 6.21 -31.00
C THR A 54 27.73 4.79 -30.96
N ASN A 55 26.46 4.55 -30.59
CA ASN A 55 25.95 3.18 -30.41
C ASN A 55 24.44 3.08 -30.64
N ASN A 56 24.04 2.35 -31.68
CA ASN A 56 22.62 2.10 -31.96
C ASN A 56 21.89 1.28 -30.89
N THR A 57 22.59 0.39 -30.16
CA THR A 57 21.97 -0.37 -29.07
C THR A 57 21.60 0.51 -27.87
N ALA A 58 22.25 1.67 -27.73
CA ALA A 58 21.88 2.66 -26.70
C ALA A 58 20.46 3.19 -26.89
N ILE A 59 20.01 3.34 -28.15
CA ILE A 59 18.62 3.76 -28.46
C ILE A 59 17.62 2.73 -27.92
N ILE A 60 17.93 1.45 -28.13
CA ILE A 60 17.06 0.35 -27.65
C ILE A 60 17.03 0.35 -26.09
N ASN A 61 18.20 0.44 -25.44
CA ASN A 61 18.29 0.43 -23.99
C ASN A 61 17.61 1.65 -23.37
N GLY A 62 17.83 2.84 -23.91
CA GLY A 62 17.16 4.06 -23.47
C GLY A 62 15.66 4.01 -23.66
N GLY A 63 15.22 3.51 -24.83
CA GLY A 63 13.80 3.27 -25.13
C GLY A 63 13.15 2.28 -24.16
N MET A 64 13.80 1.16 -23.87
CA MET A 64 13.31 0.19 -22.88
C MET A 64 13.23 0.80 -21.48
N GLY A 65 14.23 1.56 -21.05
CA GLY A 65 14.23 2.28 -19.77
C GLY A 65 13.06 3.27 -19.69
N PHE A 66 12.80 4.02 -20.78
CA PHE A 66 11.69 4.95 -20.86
C PHE A 66 10.32 4.24 -20.78
N VAL A 67 10.13 3.16 -21.53
CA VAL A 67 8.91 2.35 -21.48
C VAL A 67 8.67 1.81 -20.08
N LEU A 68 9.72 1.28 -19.41
CA LEU A 68 9.62 0.79 -18.05
C LEU A 68 9.23 1.91 -17.07
N LEU A 69 9.81 3.11 -17.21
CA LEU A 69 9.45 4.29 -16.41
C LEU A 69 7.97 4.64 -16.57
N VAL A 70 7.50 4.72 -17.81
CA VAL A 70 6.09 5.02 -18.13
C VAL A 70 5.17 3.96 -17.51
N LEU A 71 5.52 2.67 -17.61
CA LEU A 71 4.74 1.59 -17.00
C LEU A 71 4.66 1.72 -15.47
N VAL A 72 5.77 1.98 -14.79
CA VAL A 72 5.80 2.15 -13.33
C VAL A 72 4.94 3.35 -12.90
N VAL A 73 5.07 4.48 -13.58
CA VAL A 73 4.27 5.68 -13.30
C VAL A 73 2.79 5.42 -13.55
N TYR A 74 2.45 4.81 -14.69
CA TYR A 74 1.08 4.48 -15.06
C TYR A 74 0.42 3.52 -14.07
N MET A 75 1.11 2.46 -13.64
CA MET A 75 0.59 1.51 -12.65
C MET A 75 0.23 2.20 -11.34
N ASN A 76 1.16 3.02 -10.81
CA ASN A 76 0.91 3.75 -9.56
C ASN A 76 -0.23 4.78 -9.71
N TYR A 77 -0.25 5.54 -10.80
CA TYR A 77 -1.33 6.48 -11.11
C TYR A 77 -2.68 5.78 -11.21
N ASN A 78 -2.75 4.64 -11.89
CA ASN A 78 -3.98 3.88 -12.05
C ASN A 78 -4.51 3.36 -10.71
N HIS A 79 -3.64 2.84 -9.83
CA HIS A 79 -4.05 2.42 -8.48
C HIS A 79 -4.59 3.59 -7.64
N ILE A 80 -3.85 4.70 -7.59
CA ILE A 80 -4.26 5.90 -6.84
C ILE A 80 -5.59 6.44 -7.39
N SER A 81 -5.73 6.52 -8.73
CA SER A 81 -6.95 6.99 -9.39
C SER A 81 -8.15 6.08 -9.12
N ARG A 82 -7.95 4.75 -9.07
CA ARG A 82 -9.00 3.78 -8.69
C ARG A 82 -9.44 4.00 -7.25
N PHE A 83 -8.51 4.15 -6.30
CA PHE A 83 -8.85 4.42 -4.91
C PHE A 83 -9.59 5.74 -4.75
N LYS A 84 -9.15 6.79 -5.45
CA LYS A 84 -9.80 8.10 -5.44
C LYS A 84 -11.21 8.07 -6.03
N ARG A 85 -11.43 7.29 -7.10
CA ARG A 85 -12.77 7.10 -7.68
C ARG A 85 -13.69 6.31 -6.75
N ALA A 86 -13.19 5.20 -6.19
CA ALA A 86 -13.94 4.39 -5.25
C ALA A 86 -14.31 5.18 -3.98
N SER A 87 -13.41 6.02 -3.48
CA SER A 87 -13.66 6.85 -2.29
C SER A 87 -14.75 7.92 -2.48
N LYS A 88 -15.10 8.24 -3.73
CA LYS A 88 -16.19 9.19 -4.06
C LYS A 88 -17.53 8.50 -4.32
N ASN A 89 -17.56 7.19 -4.39
CA ASN A 89 -18.78 6.43 -4.65
C ASN A 89 -19.47 6.06 -3.32
N GLU A 90 -20.35 6.93 -2.84
CA GLU A 90 -21.05 6.78 -1.57
C GLU A 90 -21.90 5.50 -1.52
N GLU A 91 -22.56 5.14 -2.61
CA GLU A 91 -23.37 3.93 -2.67
C GLU A 91 -22.51 2.68 -2.48
N TRP A 92 -21.38 2.63 -3.16
CA TRP A 92 -20.41 1.54 -3.00
C TRP A 92 -19.82 1.49 -1.59
N LEU A 93 -19.50 2.67 -1.00
CA LEU A 93 -18.99 2.75 0.38
C LEU A 93 -20.00 2.23 1.40
N LYS A 94 -21.29 2.58 1.25
CA LYS A 94 -22.37 2.03 2.08
C LYS A 94 -22.41 0.51 1.99
N LYS A 95 -22.29 -0.04 0.76
CA LYS A 95 -22.23 -1.51 0.52
C LYS A 95 -21.02 -2.20 1.16
N THR A 96 -19.96 -1.46 1.50
CA THR A 96 -18.79 -2.00 2.20
C THR A 96 -18.93 -2.02 3.71
N GLY A 97 -20.04 -1.53 4.26
CA GLY A 97 -20.33 -1.54 5.69
C GLY A 97 -20.22 -2.95 6.27
N LYS A 98 -19.52 -3.05 7.39
CA LYS A 98 -19.21 -4.33 8.05
C LYS A 98 -19.59 -4.26 9.52
N HIS A 99 -20.01 -5.39 10.03
CA HIS A 99 -20.13 -5.64 11.45
C HIS A 99 -19.09 -6.67 11.85
N ILE A 100 -18.24 -6.34 12.81
CA ILE A 100 -17.13 -7.19 13.21
C ILE A 100 -17.35 -7.63 14.66
N ARG A 101 -17.42 -8.94 14.86
CA ARG A 101 -17.46 -9.55 16.19
C ARG A 101 -16.18 -10.30 16.46
N ILE A 102 -15.56 -10.00 17.59
CA ILE A 102 -14.28 -10.59 18.02
C ILE A 102 -14.49 -11.38 19.29
N THR A 103 -14.12 -12.64 19.25
CA THR A 103 -14.07 -13.55 20.41
C THR A 103 -12.64 -14.06 20.62
N LYS A 104 -12.41 -14.84 21.67
CA LYS A 104 -11.10 -15.51 21.89
C LYS A 104 -10.79 -16.55 20.80
N GLU A 105 -11.81 -17.16 20.22
CA GLU A 105 -11.70 -18.26 19.28
C GLU A 105 -11.61 -17.76 17.83
N GLN A 106 -12.42 -16.74 17.49
CA GLN A 106 -12.61 -16.34 16.09
C GLN A 106 -12.99 -14.87 15.93
N ILE A 107 -12.85 -14.40 14.70
CA ILE A 107 -13.33 -13.11 14.22
C ILE A 107 -14.44 -13.37 13.21
N VAL A 108 -15.60 -12.80 13.43
CA VAL A 108 -16.73 -12.85 12.50
C VAL A 108 -16.88 -11.50 11.84
N ASN A 109 -16.82 -11.49 10.52
CA ASN A 109 -17.01 -10.30 9.69
C ASN A 109 -18.31 -10.46 8.89
N TYR A 110 -19.31 -9.70 9.27
CA TYR A 110 -20.62 -9.69 8.62
C TYR A 110 -20.74 -8.46 7.72
N ARG A 111 -20.99 -8.67 6.43
CA ARG A 111 -21.31 -7.60 5.48
C ARG A 111 -22.80 -7.29 5.54
N ILE A 112 -23.15 -6.07 5.95
CA ILE A 112 -24.54 -5.68 6.24
C ILE A 112 -25.44 -5.83 5.02
N GLU A 113 -25.05 -5.30 3.86
CA GLU A 113 -25.91 -5.36 2.66
C GLU A 113 -25.86 -6.71 1.94
N ALA A 114 -24.72 -7.37 1.90
CA ALA A 114 -24.59 -8.65 1.23
C ALA A 114 -25.16 -9.81 2.05
N GLN A 115 -25.55 -9.58 3.31
CA GLN A 115 -25.94 -10.59 4.29
C GLN A 115 -24.95 -11.77 4.35
N GLU A 116 -23.68 -11.49 4.09
CA GLU A 116 -22.62 -12.49 4.01
C GLU A 116 -21.81 -12.49 5.30
N GLU A 117 -21.80 -13.62 5.98
CA GLU A 117 -20.97 -13.84 7.17
C GLU A 117 -19.69 -14.59 6.79
N ARG A 118 -18.56 -14.08 7.21
CA ARG A 118 -17.26 -14.74 7.08
C ARG A 118 -16.62 -14.89 8.43
N LYS A 119 -16.23 -16.12 8.75
CA LYS A 119 -15.54 -16.48 9.99
C LYS A 119 -14.07 -16.69 9.73
N TYR A 120 -13.24 -16.13 10.59
CA TYR A 120 -11.78 -16.27 10.54
C TYR A 120 -11.30 -16.74 11.91
N GLU A 121 -10.58 -17.82 11.92
CA GLU A 121 -9.80 -18.21 13.08
C GLU A 121 -8.61 -17.25 13.24
N TRP A 122 -8.12 -17.07 14.44
CA TRP A 122 -6.93 -16.26 14.69
C TRP A 122 -5.67 -16.76 13.97
N SER A 123 -5.59 -18.06 13.70
CA SER A 123 -4.54 -18.69 12.87
C SER A 123 -4.52 -18.16 11.42
N GLN A 124 -5.65 -17.63 10.95
CA GLN A 124 -5.81 -17.03 9.63
C GLN A 124 -5.48 -15.53 9.60
N VAL A 125 -5.24 -14.92 10.76
CA VAL A 125 -4.81 -13.53 10.85
C VAL A 125 -3.32 -13.43 10.53
N LEU A 126 -2.99 -12.68 9.48
CA LEU A 126 -1.62 -12.46 9.03
C LEU A 126 -0.87 -11.52 9.97
N GLY A 127 -1.59 -10.56 10.55
CA GLY A 127 -1.04 -9.59 11.48
C GLY A 127 -2.01 -8.49 11.85
N ALA A 128 -1.68 -7.83 12.95
CA ALA A 128 -2.37 -6.66 13.48
C ALA A 128 -1.44 -5.44 13.39
N TYR A 129 -2.02 -4.29 13.10
CA TYR A 129 -1.28 -3.03 12.98
C TYR A 129 -1.93 -1.99 13.89
N ASN A 130 -1.12 -1.43 14.79
CA ASN A 130 -1.56 -0.35 15.67
C ASN A 130 -1.38 0.99 14.95
N ARG A 131 -2.47 1.59 14.48
CA ARG A 131 -2.50 2.93 13.89
C ARG A 131 -3.03 3.94 14.92
N LYS A 132 -2.85 5.23 14.64
CA LYS A 132 -3.23 6.30 15.59
C LYS A 132 -4.69 6.18 16.06
N GLU A 133 -5.62 6.03 15.14
CA GLU A 133 -7.07 6.04 15.41
C GLU A 133 -7.72 4.65 15.35
N GLU A 134 -6.98 3.64 14.90
CA GLU A 134 -7.55 2.34 14.61
C GLU A 134 -6.58 1.18 14.83
N ILE A 135 -7.10 0.00 15.12
CA ILE A 135 -6.40 -1.27 15.01
C ILE A 135 -6.84 -1.92 13.69
N VAL A 136 -5.87 -2.36 12.90
CA VAL A 136 -6.11 -2.99 11.60
C VAL A 136 -5.70 -4.45 11.67
N LEU A 137 -6.65 -5.36 11.46
CA LEU A 137 -6.41 -6.79 11.35
C LEU A 137 -6.40 -7.19 9.87
N CYS A 138 -5.41 -7.96 9.46
CA CYS A 138 -5.29 -8.47 8.10
C CYS A 138 -5.33 -9.99 8.10
N THR A 139 -6.14 -10.59 7.22
CA THR A 139 -6.24 -12.05 7.10
C THR A 139 -5.41 -12.59 5.94
N LYS A 140 -5.02 -13.86 6.03
CA LYS A 140 -4.33 -14.60 4.95
C LYS A 140 -5.29 -14.88 3.79
N LYS A 141 -6.49 -15.35 4.12
CA LYS A 141 -7.52 -15.67 3.14
C LYS A 141 -8.19 -14.39 2.68
N ASP A 142 -8.33 -14.22 1.39
CA ASP A 142 -8.99 -13.09 0.72
C ASP A 142 -8.37 -11.70 1.00
N GLU A 143 -7.18 -11.65 1.63
CA GLU A 143 -6.50 -10.41 2.02
C GLU A 143 -7.43 -9.37 2.68
N GLN A 144 -8.44 -9.84 3.43
CA GLN A 144 -9.40 -8.94 4.07
C GLN A 144 -8.71 -8.04 5.09
N ILE A 145 -9.10 -6.78 5.05
CA ILE A 145 -8.70 -5.77 6.03
C ILE A 145 -9.91 -5.46 6.90
N MET A 146 -9.74 -5.61 8.19
CA MET A 146 -10.73 -5.26 9.20
C MET A 146 -10.17 -4.14 10.05
N THR A 147 -10.90 -3.04 10.14
CA THR A 147 -10.51 -1.85 10.91
C THR A 147 -11.39 -1.75 12.14
N LEU A 148 -10.77 -1.52 13.27
CA LEU A 148 -11.44 -1.30 14.55
C LEU A 148 -11.14 0.12 14.98
N ASP A 149 -12.14 0.97 14.96
CA ASP A 149 -12.03 2.37 15.37
C ASP A 149 -11.88 2.44 16.90
N LYS A 150 -10.73 2.92 17.38
CA LYS A 150 -10.42 2.99 18.81
C LYS A 150 -11.39 3.89 19.60
N SER A 151 -11.94 4.91 18.94
CA SER A 151 -12.89 5.82 19.57
C SER A 151 -14.24 5.19 19.89
N LYS A 152 -14.53 4.03 19.26
CA LYS A 152 -15.78 3.28 19.44
C LYS A 152 -15.64 2.09 20.39
N LEU A 153 -14.45 1.85 20.88
CA LEU A 153 -14.14 0.77 21.80
C LEU A 153 -13.99 1.30 23.23
N SER A 154 -14.59 0.62 24.18
CA SER A 154 -14.33 0.86 25.60
C SER A 154 -12.92 0.43 25.96
N GLU A 155 -12.39 0.89 27.09
CA GLU A 155 -11.06 0.48 27.59
C GLU A 155 -10.96 -1.03 27.79
N SER A 156 -12.01 -1.65 28.29
CA SER A 156 -12.07 -3.11 28.49
C SER A 156 -12.05 -3.88 27.17
N GLU A 157 -12.75 -3.41 26.15
CA GLU A 157 -12.74 -4.01 24.80
C GLU A 157 -11.38 -3.81 24.12
N MET A 158 -10.80 -2.63 24.25
CA MET A 158 -9.45 -2.35 23.73
C MET A 158 -8.44 -3.29 24.36
N LYS A 159 -8.47 -3.42 25.70
CA LYS A 159 -7.60 -4.34 26.43
C LYS A 159 -7.81 -5.79 25.98
N PHE A 160 -9.06 -6.24 25.86
CA PHE A 160 -9.38 -7.59 25.40
C PHE A 160 -8.78 -7.90 24.01
N ILE A 161 -8.87 -6.95 23.08
CA ILE A 161 -8.32 -7.12 21.73
C ILE A 161 -6.79 -7.14 21.76
N THR A 162 -6.17 -6.21 22.49
CA THR A 162 -4.71 -6.12 22.58
C THR A 162 -4.13 -7.36 23.26
N ASP A 163 -4.73 -7.85 24.33
CA ASP A 163 -4.28 -9.07 25.02
C ASP A 163 -4.27 -10.28 24.07
N ILE A 164 -5.32 -10.47 23.24
CA ILE A 164 -5.34 -11.56 22.27
C ILE A 164 -4.26 -11.40 21.20
N ILE A 165 -4.04 -10.17 20.70
CA ILE A 165 -3.03 -9.90 19.70
C ILE A 165 -1.63 -10.13 20.27
N ASP A 166 -1.39 -9.74 21.52
CA ASP A 166 -0.12 -9.95 22.24
C ASP A 166 0.14 -11.42 22.50
N GLU A 167 -0.82 -12.16 23.06
CA GLU A 167 -0.73 -13.61 23.31
C GLU A 167 -0.37 -14.39 22.04
N ARG A 168 -0.85 -13.93 20.88
CA ARG A 168 -0.65 -14.60 19.57
C ARG A 168 0.50 -14.01 18.76
N HIS A 169 1.23 -13.05 19.29
CA HIS A 169 2.36 -12.38 18.62
C HIS A 169 2.01 -11.84 17.24
N LEU A 170 0.82 -11.26 17.08
CA LEU A 170 0.31 -10.82 15.80
C LEU A 170 0.68 -9.38 15.43
N TRP A 171 1.26 -8.60 16.34
CA TRP A 171 1.68 -7.23 16.03
C TRP A 171 2.70 -7.18 14.89
N ARG A 172 2.46 -6.29 13.96
CA ARG A 172 3.33 -6.04 12.80
C ARG A 172 3.57 -4.55 12.65
N THR A 173 4.72 -4.20 12.09
CA THR A 173 5.08 -2.82 11.77
C THR A 173 4.86 -2.54 10.28
N SER A 174 4.18 -1.45 9.98
CA SER A 174 4.10 -0.91 8.63
C SER A 174 5.25 0.06 8.37
N MET A 175 5.60 0.24 7.10
CA MET A 175 6.56 1.27 6.70
C MET A 175 5.90 2.65 6.85
N PRO A 176 6.56 3.64 7.47
CA PRO A 176 6.04 5.00 7.48
C PRO A 176 5.93 5.56 6.06
N ILE A 177 4.83 6.24 5.73
CA ILE A 177 4.63 6.82 4.40
C ILE A 177 5.75 7.81 4.01
N ARG A 178 6.31 8.51 5.01
CA ARG A 178 7.46 9.41 4.80
C ARG A 178 8.67 8.67 4.26
N THR A 179 8.95 7.46 4.74
CA THR A 179 10.05 6.61 4.26
C THR A 179 9.84 6.25 2.79
N VAL A 180 8.60 5.97 2.39
CA VAL A 180 8.26 5.69 0.98
C VAL A 180 8.58 6.92 0.11
N TYR A 181 8.13 8.10 0.52
CA TYR A 181 8.41 9.34 -0.22
C TYR A 181 9.90 9.67 -0.29
N LEU A 182 10.64 9.50 0.82
CA LEU A 182 12.09 9.73 0.85
C LEU A 182 12.82 8.77 -0.09
N MET A 183 12.42 7.50 -0.12
CA MET A 183 13.03 6.51 -1.00
C MET A 183 12.84 6.86 -2.49
N PHE A 184 11.60 7.16 -2.91
CA PHE A 184 11.34 7.56 -4.30
C PHE A 184 11.97 8.92 -4.63
N GLY A 185 11.98 9.87 -3.70
CA GLY A 185 12.64 11.16 -3.84
C GLY A 185 14.17 11.02 -4.04
N ALA A 186 14.81 10.16 -3.25
CA ALA A 186 16.24 9.89 -3.37
C ALA A 186 16.57 9.23 -4.72
N ILE A 187 15.79 8.24 -5.18
CA ILE A 187 15.99 7.61 -6.48
C ILE A 187 15.84 8.64 -7.61
N THR A 188 14.81 9.49 -7.53
CA THR A 188 14.60 10.56 -8.52
C THR A 188 15.75 11.52 -8.55
N PHE A 189 16.21 11.99 -7.37
CA PHE A 189 17.33 12.93 -7.26
C PHE A 189 18.61 12.36 -7.88
N VAL A 190 18.97 11.14 -7.53
CA VAL A 190 20.17 10.46 -8.07
C VAL A 190 20.03 10.26 -9.57
N GLY A 191 18.87 9.80 -10.05
CA GLY A 191 18.63 9.57 -11.47
C GLY A 191 18.71 10.86 -12.29
N VAL A 192 18.12 11.95 -11.81
CA VAL A 192 18.20 13.27 -12.45
C VAL A 192 19.63 13.80 -12.45
N ALA A 193 20.34 13.68 -11.33
CA ALA A 193 21.75 14.09 -11.25
C ALA A 193 22.62 13.34 -12.27
N TRP A 194 22.42 12.04 -12.43
CA TRP A 194 23.13 11.25 -13.45
C TRP A 194 22.78 11.67 -14.88
N ILE A 195 21.52 11.95 -15.18
CA ILE A 195 21.10 12.45 -16.49
C ILE A 195 21.77 13.80 -16.79
N VAL A 196 21.74 14.74 -15.84
CA VAL A 196 22.38 16.05 -15.99
C VAL A 196 23.90 15.90 -16.20
N GLN A 197 24.56 15.06 -15.39
CA GLN A 197 26.00 14.80 -15.57
C GLN A 197 26.32 14.15 -16.92
N ALA A 198 25.44 13.27 -17.40
CA ALA A 198 25.58 12.64 -18.71
C ALA A 198 25.49 13.68 -19.85
N ILE A 199 24.56 14.63 -19.76
CA ILE A 199 24.41 15.73 -20.74
C ILE A 199 25.65 16.64 -20.71
N LEU A 200 26.11 17.06 -19.55
CA LEU A 200 27.26 17.94 -19.40
C LEU A 200 28.59 17.35 -19.92
N LYS A 201 28.72 16.03 -19.94
CA LYS A 201 29.89 15.34 -20.52
C LYS A 201 29.90 15.32 -22.05
N VAL A 202 28.77 15.57 -22.68
CA VAL A 202 28.61 15.52 -24.15
C VAL A 202 28.64 16.94 -24.75
N MET A 203 28.30 17.95 -23.96
CA MET A 203 28.45 19.37 -24.32
C MET A 203 29.89 19.81 -24.19
#